data_c1fd340d6bac7df4615fd33b4b7fc507
#
_entry.id   c1fd340d6bac7df4615fd33b4b7fc507
#
_cell.length_a   1.000
_cell.length_b   1.000
_cell.length_c   1.000
_cell.angle_alpha   90.00
_cell.angle_beta   90.00
_cell.angle_gamma   90.00
#
_symmetry.space_group_name_H-M   'P 1'
#
loop_
_entity.id
_entity.type
_entity.pdbx_description
1 polymer ?
#
loop_
_entity_poly.entity_id
_entity_poly.type
_entity_poly.pdbx_seq_one_letter_code
_entity_poly.pdbx_strand_id
1 'polypeptide(L)'
;MRRSRFTEDQIIAVLAEHEAGLKTKELCRRHGISDATFYNWKAKFGGMTVPETARLRTLEEENRRLKKLLAESVLDNAVLKDLLRKN
;
A
#
# COMPACT_ATOMS: atom_id res chain seq x y z
N MET A 1 0.33 13.87 -10.37
CA MET A 1 0.97 12.97 -9.40
C MET A 1 1.85 11.95 -10.12
N ARG A 2 3.04 11.75 -9.62
CA ARG A 2 3.99 10.86 -10.28
C ARG A 2 3.73 9.40 -9.88
N ARG A 3 3.60 8.54 -10.86
CA ARG A 3 3.47 7.12 -10.61
C ARG A 3 4.83 6.52 -10.28
N SER A 4 4.82 5.49 -9.46
CA SER A 4 6.02 4.71 -9.24
C SER A 4 6.42 4.01 -10.54
N ARG A 5 7.71 4.00 -10.85
CA ARG A 5 8.24 3.29 -12.01
C ARG A 5 8.29 1.79 -11.80
N PHE A 6 8.05 1.34 -10.59
CA PHE A 6 8.19 -0.05 -10.19
C PHE A 6 6.84 -0.62 -9.76
N THR A 7 6.55 -1.81 -10.25
CA THR A 7 5.41 -2.58 -9.76
C THR A 7 5.78 -3.24 -8.44
N GLU A 8 4.78 -3.71 -7.71
CA GLU A 8 5.04 -4.42 -6.46
C GLU A 8 5.89 -5.66 -6.67
N ASP A 9 5.67 -6.38 -7.78
CA ASP A 9 6.48 -7.55 -8.13
C ASP A 9 7.95 -7.16 -8.34
N GLN A 10 8.20 -6.04 -8.99
CA GLN A 10 9.56 -5.55 -9.21
C GLN A 10 10.21 -5.16 -7.90
N ILE A 11 9.46 -4.52 -7.01
CA ILE A 11 9.96 -4.15 -5.68
C ILE A 11 10.36 -5.39 -4.89
N ILE A 12 9.54 -6.42 -4.90
CA ILE A 12 9.85 -7.67 -4.21
C ILE A 12 11.11 -8.29 -4.80
N ALA A 13 11.27 -8.25 -6.12
CA ALA A 13 12.46 -8.78 -6.78
C ALA A 13 13.72 -8.03 -6.35
N VAL A 14 13.64 -6.70 -6.24
CA VAL A 14 14.77 -5.88 -5.78
C VAL A 14 15.14 -6.23 -4.35
N LEU A 15 14.15 -6.37 -3.49
CA LEU A 15 14.39 -6.76 -2.10
C LEU A 15 15.01 -8.15 -1.99
N ALA A 16 14.62 -9.06 -2.86
CA ALA A 16 15.20 -10.41 -2.90
C ALA A 16 16.68 -10.37 -3.27
N GLU A 17 17.09 -9.46 -4.16
CA GLU A 17 18.50 -9.28 -4.50
C GLU A 17 19.31 -8.86 -3.29
N HIS A 18 18.73 -8.00 -2.44
CA HIS A 18 19.38 -7.58 -1.20
C HIS A 18 19.54 -8.75 -0.26
N GLU A 19 18.54 -9.57 -0.11
CA GLU A 19 18.60 -10.76 0.75
C GLU A 19 19.63 -11.76 0.24
N ALA A 20 19.86 -11.80 -1.07
CA ALA A 20 20.87 -12.65 -1.68
C ALA A 20 22.28 -12.16 -1.47
N GLY A 21 22.45 -10.99 -0.85
CA GLY A 21 23.75 -10.48 -0.46
C GLY A 21 24.21 -9.22 -1.17
N LEU A 22 23.42 -8.69 -2.10
CA LEU A 22 23.78 -7.46 -2.79
C LEU A 22 23.70 -6.26 -1.85
N LYS A 23 24.73 -5.43 -1.85
CA LYS A 23 24.78 -4.28 -0.94
C LYS A 23 23.75 -3.23 -1.36
N THR A 24 23.17 -2.56 -0.37
CA THR A 24 22.16 -1.53 -0.59
C THR A 24 22.62 -0.46 -1.58
N LYS A 25 23.86 0.01 -1.43
CA LYS A 25 24.40 1.06 -2.27
C LYS A 25 24.44 0.67 -3.73
N GLU A 26 24.92 -0.54 -4.00
CA GLU A 26 25.01 -1.07 -5.35
C GLU A 26 23.64 -1.33 -5.93
N LEU A 27 22.73 -1.85 -5.12
CA LEU A 27 21.37 -2.12 -5.52
C LEU A 27 20.65 -0.84 -5.95
N CYS A 28 20.77 0.20 -5.14
CA CYS A 28 20.16 1.50 -5.45
C CYS A 28 20.69 2.08 -6.73
N ARG A 29 22.01 1.97 -6.96
CA ARG A 29 22.60 2.46 -8.18
C ARG A 29 22.13 1.68 -9.40
N ARG A 30 22.06 0.35 -9.27
CA ARG A 30 21.63 -0.52 -10.36
C ARG A 30 20.20 -0.21 -10.79
N HIS A 31 19.32 0.03 -9.84
CA HIS A 31 17.89 0.24 -10.13
C HIS A 31 17.50 1.72 -10.19
N GLY A 32 18.44 2.62 -9.98
CA GLY A 32 18.16 4.05 -10.08
C GLY A 32 17.22 4.56 -9.02
N ILE A 33 17.35 4.06 -7.80
CA ILE A 33 16.52 4.48 -6.66
C ILE A 33 17.39 5.07 -5.56
N SER A 34 16.77 5.88 -4.70
CA SER A 34 17.45 6.44 -3.54
C SER A 34 17.47 5.44 -2.39
N ASP A 35 18.37 5.67 -1.43
CA ASP A 35 18.40 4.86 -0.22
C ASP A 35 17.08 4.95 0.53
N ALA A 36 16.50 6.14 0.58
CA ALA A 36 15.22 6.36 1.25
C ALA A 36 14.12 5.50 0.61
N THR A 37 14.09 5.43 -0.71
CA THR A 37 13.12 4.60 -1.43
C THR A 37 13.32 3.13 -1.08
N PHE A 38 14.57 2.67 -1.08
CA PHE A 38 14.88 1.29 -0.73
C PHE A 38 14.38 0.94 0.69
N TYR A 39 14.67 1.80 1.66
CA TYR A 39 14.26 1.53 3.03
C TYR A 39 12.76 1.60 3.21
N ASN A 40 12.08 2.46 2.47
CA ASN A 40 10.62 2.50 2.47
C ASN A 40 10.04 1.19 1.94
N TRP A 41 10.62 0.69 0.84
CA TRP A 41 10.21 -0.60 0.28
C TRP A 41 10.43 -1.74 1.26
N LYS A 42 11.59 -1.73 1.92
CA LYS A 42 11.93 -2.76 2.89
C LYS A 42 10.95 -2.76 4.06
N ALA A 43 10.58 -1.58 4.53
CA ALA A 43 9.62 -1.44 5.62
C ALA A 43 8.24 -1.96 5.24
N LYS A 44 7.81 -1.70 4.00
CA LYS A 44 6.47 -2.08 3.55
C LYS A 44 6.39 -3.52 3.04
N PHE A 45 7.38 -3.95 2.29
CA PHE A 45 7.33 -5.24 1.59
C PHE A 45 8.39 -6.24 2.03
N GLY A 46 9.26 -5.89 2.96
CA GLY A 46 10.33 -6.77 3.37
C GLY A 46 9.79 -8.10 3.90
N GLY A 47 10.33 -9.19 3.36
CA GLY A 47 9.90 -10.52 3.76
C GLY A 47 8.63 -11.02 3.10
N MET A 48 7.99 -10.21 2.25
CA MET A 48 6.78 -10.62 1.54
C MET A 48 7.09 -11.32 0.23
N THR A 49 6.21 -12.23 -0.14
CA THR A 49 6.22 -12.85 -1.46
C THR A 49 5.26 -12.08 -2.37
N VAL A 50 5.32 -12.34 -3.68
CA VAL A 50 4.41 -11.71 -4.64
C VAL A 50 2.94 -11.98 -4.29
N PRO A 51 2.53 -13.22 -3.97
CA PRO A 51 1.15 -13.47 -3.56
C PRO A 51 0.73 -12.70 -2.31
N GLU A 52 1.62 -12.58 -1.33
CA GLU A 52 1.33 -11.84 -0.11
C GLU A 52 1.16 -10.35 -0.40
N THR A 53 1.96 -9.81 -1.32
CA THR A 53 1.85 -8.41 -1.72
C THR A 53 0.53 -8.14 -2.41
N ALA A 54 0.11 -9.03 -3.30
CA ALA A 54 -1.18 -8.92 -3.97
C ALA A 54 -2.33 -8.97 -2.97
N ARG A 55 -2.23 -9.86 -1.98
CA ARG A 55 -3.23 -9.97 -0.93
C ARG A 55 -3.30 -8.69 -0.10
N LEU A 56 -2.15 -8.12 0.24
CA LEU A 56 -2.11 -6.87 0.99
C LEU A 56 -2.83 -5.77 0.22
N ARG A 57 -2.59 -5.64 -1.08
CA ARG A 57 -3.25 -4.64 -1.90
C ARG A 57 -4.77 -4.84 -1.90
N THR A 58 -5.22 -6.08 -2.06
CA THR A 58 -6.64 -6.40 -2.03
C THR A 58 -7.26 -5.98 -0.69
N LEU A 59 -6.59 -6.30 0.41
CA LEU A 59 -7.06 -5.94 1.74
C LEU A 59 -7.10 -4.43 1.95
N GLU A 60 -6.12 -3.72 1.44
CA GLU A 60 -6.11 -2.26 1.54
C GLU A 60 -7.27 -1.63 0.75
N GLU A 61 -7.56 -2.16 -0.43
CA GLU A 61 -8.68 -1.70 -1.24
C GLU A 61 -10.01 -1.98 -0.56
N GLU A 62 -10.18 -3.18 -0.01
CA GLU A 62 -11.38 -3.55 0.72
C GLU A 62 -11.56 -2.67 1.94
N ASN A 63 -10.47 -2.37 2.64
CA ASN A 63 -10.52 -1.51 3.81
C ASN A 63 -10.99 -0.11 3.45
N ARG A 64 -10.46 0.47 2.38
CA ARG A 64 -10.89 1.78 1.91
C ARG A 64 -12.37 1.78 1.53
N ARG A 65 -12.81 0.73 0.85
CA ARG A 65 -14.21 0.59 0.43
C ARG A 65 -15.13 0.50 1.64
N LEU A 66 -14.76 -0.32 2.62
CA LEU A 66 -15.55 -0.49 3.83
C LEU A 66 -15.65 0.81 4.62
N LYS A 67 -14.54 1.55 4.72
CA LYS A 67 -14.53 2.84 5.40
C LYS A 67 -15.45 3.85 4.71
N LYS A 68 -15.46 3.84 3.38
CA LYS A 68 -16.33 4.71 2.61
C LYS A 68 -17.80 4.37 2.85
N LEU A 69 -18.13 3.08 2.77
CA LEU A 69 -19.50 2.61 3.00
C LEU A 69 -19.96 2.93 4.41
N LEU A 70 -19.08 2.77 5.39
CA LEU A 70 -19.39 3.10 6.78
C LEU A 70 -19.67 4.59 6.92
N ALA A 71 -18.84 5.43 6.33
CA ALA A 71 -19.03 6.88 6.40
C ALA A 71 -20.36 7.30 5.78
N GLU A 72 -20.71 6.72 4.63
CA GLU A 72 -21.98 6.98 3.97
C GLU A 72 -23.16 6.52 4.84
N SER A 73 -23.04 5.35 5.45
CA SER A 73 -24.08 4.81 6.32
C SER A 73 -24.29 5.69 7.55
N VAL A 74 -23.21 6.17 8.16
CA VAL A 74 -23.30 7.05 9.32
C VAL A 74 -23.98 8.37 8.93
N LEU A 75 -23.64 8.92 7.78
CA LEU A 75 -24.23 10.15 7.28
C LEU A 75 -25.72 9.96 7.01
N ASP A 76 -26.10 8.90 6.33
CA ASP A 76 -27.50 8.59 6.05
C ASP A 76 -28.31 8.44 7.34
N ASN A 77 -27.74 7.78 8.32
CA ASN A 77 -28.35 7.59 9.62
C ASN A 77 -28.59 8.91 10.32
N ALA A 78 -27.62 9.82 10.26
CA ALA A 78 -27.74 11.14 10.85
C ALA A 78 -28.83 11.95 10.15
N VAL A 79 -28.92 11.88 8.83
CA VAL A 79 -29.96 12.58 8.06
C VAL A 79 -31.34 12.04 8.42
N LEU A 80 -31.50 10.72 8.52
CA LEU A 80 -32.77 10.11 8.89
C LEU A 80 -33.21 10.51 10.30
N LYS A 81 -32.29 10.53 11.23
CA LYS A 81 -32.58 10.95 12.60
C LYS A 81 -33.02 12.40 12.64
N ASP A 82 -32.39 13.25 11.84
CA ASP A 82 -32.73 14.67 11.78
C ASP A 82 -34.13 14.86 11.22
N LEU A 83 -34.47 14.12 10.17
CA LEU A 83 -35.80 14.18 9.58
C LEU A 83 -36.87 13.72 10.55
N LEU A 84 -36.61 12.65 11.29
CA LEU A 84 -37.56 12.17 12.30
C LEU A 84 -37.75 13.18 13.43
N ARG A 85 -36.70 13.87 13.80
CA ARG A 85 -36.77 14.86 14.88
C ARG A 85 -37.61 16.06 14.51
N LYS A 86 -37.62 16.44 13.25
CA LYS A 86 -38.36 17.61 12.76
C LYS A 86 -39.87 17.39 12.69
N ASN A 87 -40.29 16.17 12.76
CA ASN A 87 -41.71 15.85 12.83
C ASN A 87 -42.17 15.81 14.28
#